data_86619e08aeeeb347a43895271f5e299f
#
_entry.id   86619e08aeeeb347a43895271f5e299f
#
_cell.length_a   1.000
_cell.length_b   1.000
_cell.length_c   1.000
_cell.angle_alpha   90.00
_cell.angle_beta   90.00
_cell.angle_gamma   90.00
#
_symmetry.space_group_name_H-M   'P 1'
#
loop_
_entity.id
_entity.type
_entity.pdbx_description
1 polymer ?
#
loop_
_entity_poly.entity_id
_entity_poly.type
_entity_poly.pdbx_seq_one_letter_code
_entity_poly.pdbx_strand_id
1 'polypeptide(L)'
;MKKPNYDVVIFGASSFIGALLTEYLVDYFAQQEGHTRWAIAGRNEEKLRALRTALGQPTLPIIVADINDAASLDALCQQTRAVVSTVGPYALYGELMVRACAESGTDYCDLAGEVHWVKRMIDRYQSVAEQTGARLIPSCGFDSVPSDMGVFHLQQQALTQFGEPAQHIKMRIHELKVGASGGSILSVSNLVKEALSDGEVRAVMQDPYAISPANHGFTTKQHQVALPEKTKEFGAWSAAFLMASINEGIVRRSHALTPALFQPEFTYDEGWKMGTGLLGMAKAVGLTAGIGGMLISLGFPPSRYVLERFVLPKAGEGPNEKQLKAGRLVYHLVGTTASGRRLKTAVIGEGDPGYYLTSRMLGHAVLSLVHDQVNEEGEKNTQGGFWTTASLLGGAYLTRLQNTQEMRFVML
;
A
#
# COMPACT_ATOMS: atom_id res chain seq x y z
N MET A 1 -3.59 -31.90 4.25
CA MET A 1 -3.03 -30.95 5.26
C MET A 1 -4.07 -30.67 6.34
N LYS A 2 -3.68 -30.42 7.59
CA LYS A 2 -4.63 -30.00 8.65
C LYS A 2 -5.25 -28.65 8.29
N LYS A 3 -6.56 -28.48 8.49
CA LYS A 3 -7.24 -27.19 8.28
C LYS A 3 -6.64 -26.16 9.24
N PRO A 4 -6.22 -24.97 8.79
CA PRO A 4 -5.67 -23.93 9.65
C PRO A 4 -6.64 -23.52 10.77
N ASN A 5 -6.10 -23.16 11.92
CA ASN A 5 -6.91 -22.75 13.07
C ASN A 5 -7.60 -21.40 12.82
N TYR A 6 -6.93 -20.52 12.08
CA TYR A 6 -7.37 -19.15 11.80
C TYR A 6 -7.43 -18.89 10.29
N ASP A 7 -8.36 -18.06 9.89
CA ASP A 7 -8.44 -17.54 8.53
C ASP A 7 -7.50 -16.32 8.38
N VAL A 8 -7.37 -15.50 9.43
CA VAL A 8 -6.51 -14.29 9.46
C VAL A 8 -5.76 -14.18 10.78
N VAL A 9 -4.48 -13.82 10.71
CA VAL A 9 -3.69 -13.38 11.87
C VAL A 9 -3.15 -11.97 11.63
N ILE A 10 -3.42 -11.04 12.57
CA ILE A 10 -2.85 -9.70 12.59
C ILE A 10 -1.54 -9.73 13.35
N PHE A 11 -0.41 -9.69 12.64
CA PHE A 11 0.92 -9.63 13.24
C PHE A 11 1.36 -8.18 13.46
N GLY A 12 1.82 -7.88 14.68
CA GLY A 12 2.09 -6.52 15.11
C GLY A 12 0.85 -5.77 15.61
N ALA A 13 -0.17 -6.49 16.06
CA ALA A 13 -1.45 -5.93 16.52
C ALA A 13 -1.32 -4.86 17.61
N SER A 14 -0.26 -4.87 18.42
CA SER A 14 0.01 -3.85 19.45
C SER A 14 0.76 -2.62 18.92
N SER A 15 1.07 -2.53 17.61
CA SER A 15 1.56 -1.31 16.97
C SER A 15 0.42 -0.28 16.83
N PHE A 16 0.75 0.98 16.53
CA PHE A 16 -0.27 2.01 16.34
C PHE A 16 -1.30 1.62 15.28
N ILE A 17 -0.84 1.26 14.08
CA ILE A 17 -1.73 0.85 12.98
C ILE A 17 -2.35 -0.53 13.22
N GLY A 18 -1.63 -1.45 13.88
CA GLY A 18 -2.13 -2.77 14.24
C GLY A 18 -3.31 -2.69 15.23
N ALA A 19 -3.26 -1.76 16.20
CA ALA A 19 -4.34 -1.53 17.13
C ALA A 19 -5.59 -0.96 16.43
N LEU A 20 -5.42 0.03 15.52
CA LEU A 20 -6.51 0.57 14.71
C LEU A 20 -7.14 -0.48 13.78
N LEU A 21 -6.32 -1.36 13.19
CA LEU A 21 -6.82 -2.47 12.37
C LEU A 21 -7.58 -3.48 13.22
N THR A 22 -7.07 -3.82 14.41
CA THR A 22 -7.73 -4.75 15.34
C THR A 22 -9.08 -4.21 15.78
N GLU A 23 -9.14 -2.95 16.20
CA GLU A 23 -10.38 -2.25 16.57
C GLU A 23 -11.39 -2.27 15.41
N TYR A 24 -10.95 -1.89 14.22
CA TYR A 24 -11.79 -1.90 13.03
C TYR A 24 -12.38 -3.29 12.74
N LEU A 25 -11.58 -4.34 12.81
CA LEU A 25 -12.06 -5.70 12.55
C LEU A 25 -12.97 -6.24 13.65
N VAL A 26 -12.80 -5.83 14.91
CA VAL A 26 -13.76 -6.13 15.98
C VAL A 26 -15.14 -5.57 15.62
N ASP A 27 -15.20 -4.27 15.27
CA ASP A 27 -16.44 -3.61 14.90
C ASP A 27 -17.04 -4.19 13.62
N TYR A 28 -16.21 -4.47 12.62
CA TYR A 28 -16.64 -5.06 11.35
C TYR A 28 -17.27 -6.44 11.55
N PHE A 29 -16.61 -7.34 12.28
CA PHE A 29 -17.13 -8.69 12.51
C PHE A 29 -18.36 -8.72 13.43
N ALA A 30 -18.54 -7.75 14.31
CA ALA A 30 -19.75 -7.61 15.12
C ALA A 30 -21.00 -7.31 14.27
N GLN A 31 -20.82 -6.77 13.05
CA GLN A 31 -21.91 -6.36 12.16
C GLN A 31 -22.14 -7.35 11.00
N GLN A 32 -21.28 -8.36 10.84
CA GLN A 32 -21.38 -9.33 9.74
C GLN A 32 -21.96 -10.66 10.20
N GLU A 33 -22.82 -11.25 9.37
CA GLU A 33 -23.20 -12.64 9.49
C GLU A 33 -22.07 -13.52 8.92
N GLY A 34 -21.45 -14.33 9.75
CA GLY A 34 -20.36 -15.23 9.36
C GLY A 34 -19.23 -15.26 10.39
N HIS A 35 -18.49 -16.35 10.41
CA HIS A 35 -17.43 -16.58 11.40
C HIS A 35 -16.06 -16.63 10.73
N THR A 36 -15.44 -15.46 10.54
CA THR A 36 -14.00 -15.41 10.27
C THR A 36 -13.26 -15.73 11.56
N ARG A 37 -12.48 -16.80 11.56
CA ARG A 37 -11.64 -17.17 12.70
C ARG A 37 -10.34 -16.36 12.61
N TRP A 38 -10.09 -15.52 13.59
CA TRP A 38 -8.94 -14.65 13.56
C TRP A 38 -8.23 -14.54 14.90
N ALA A 39 -6.97 -14.11 14.86
CA ALA A 39 -6.15 -13.93 16.05
C ALA A 39 -5.28 -12.68 15.91
N ILE A 40 -4.83 -12.15 17.05
CA ILE A 40 -3.82 -11.10 17.13
C ILE A 40 -2.48 -11.70 17.53
N ALA A 41 -1.40 -11.16 16.93
CA ALA A 41 -0.05 -11.68 17.17
C ALA A 41 0.98 -10.57 17.35
N GLY A 42 2.09 -10.90 18.03
CA GLY A 42 3.24 -10.02 18.25
C GLY A 42 4.12 -10.52 19.39
N ARG A 43 5.24 -9.86 19.62
CA ARG A 43 6.27 -10.33 20.55
C ARG A 43 5.95 -10.08 22.03
N ASN A 44 5.11 -9.09 22.32
CA ASN A 44 4.82 -8.69 23.71
C ASN A 44 3.40 -9.11 24.09
N GLU A 45 3.28 -10.22 24.80
CA GLU A 45 2.00 -10.79 25.24
C GLU A 45 1.19 -9.84 26.13
N GLU A 46 1.86 -9.09 27.03
CA GLU A 46 1.18 -8.16 27.93
C GLU A 46 0.49 -7.03 27.17
N LYS A 47 1.16 -6.46 26.14
CA LYS A 47 0.56 -5.44 25.27
C LYS A 47 -0.61 -6.00 24.46
N LEU A 48 -0.51 -7.24 23.99
CA LEU A 48 -1.61 -7.90 23.28
C LEU A 48 -2.80 -8.17 24.22
N ARG A 49 -2.55 -8.61 25.44
CA ARG A 49 -3.59 -8.79 26.47
C ARG A 49 -4.25 -7.46 26.84
N ALA A 50 -3.46 -6.39 26.98
CA ALA A 50 -3.98 -5.05 27.25
C ALA A 50 -4.88 -4.55 26.10
N LEU A 51 -4.44 -4.69 24.84
CA LEU A 51 -5.26 -4.34 23.66
C LEU A 51 -6.57 -5.14 23.65
N ARG A 52 -6.50 -6.46 23.83
CA ARG A 52 -7.66 -7.34 23.87
C ARG A 52 -8.68 -6.92 24.94
N THR A 53 -8.18 -6.56 26.12
CA THR A 53 -9.03 -6.09 27.24
C THR A 53 -9.66 -4.73 26.92
N ALA A 54 -8.89 -3.80 26.36
CA ALA A 54 -9.38 -2.47 25.99
C ALA A 54 -10.49 -2.56 24.93
N LEU A 55 -10.43 -3.54 24.04
CA LEU A 55 -11.44 -3.78 23.00
C LEU A 55 -12.64 -4.64 23.49
N GLY A 56 -12.67 -5.03 24.77
CA GLY A 56 -13.74 -5.86 25.32
C GLY A 56 -13.85 -7.26 24.69
N GLN A 57 -12.74 -7.82 24.18
CA GLN A 57 -12.70 -9.08 23.45
C GLN A 57 -11.97 -10.19 24.22
N PRO A 58 -12.47 -10.66 25.39
CA PRO A 58 -11.73 -11.57 26.29
C PRO A 58 -11.36 -12.90 25.64
N THR A 59 -12.10 -13.34 24.63
CA THR A 59 -11.93 -14.62 23.92
C THR A 59 -11.07 -14.52 22.65
N LEU A 60 -10.67 -13.31 22.23
CA LEU A 60 -9.85 -13.13 21.04
C LEU A 60 -8.48 -13.81 21.22
N PRO A 61 -8.11 -14.79 20.37
CA PRO A 61 -6.87 -15.53 20.50
C PRO A 61 -5.64 -14.64 20.35
N ILE A 62 -4.60 -14.96 21.14
CA ILE A 62 -3.29 -14.30 21.10
C ILE A 62 -2.25 -15.32 20.69
N ILE A 63 -1.39 -14.97 19.73
CA ILE A 63 -0.22 -15.74 19.32
C ILE A 63 1.02 -14.92 19.62
N VAL A 64 1.92 -15.46 20.46
CA VAL A 64 3.20 -14.81 20.74
C VAL A 64 4.21 -15.26 19.67
N ALA A 65 4.74 -14.30 18.91
CA ALA A 65 5.77 -14.54 17.91
C ALA A 65 6.65 -13.28 17.75
N ASP A 66 7.96 -13.48 17.56
CA ASP A 66 8.93 -12.39 17.36
C ASP A 66 9.34 -12.33 15.89
N ILE A 67 9.36 -11.13 15.33
CA ILE A 67 9.79 -10.88 13.94
C ILE A 67 11.24 -11.30 13.68
N ASN A 68 12.06 -11.42 14.71
CA ASN A 68 13.46 -11.86 14.64
C ASN A 68 13.65 -13.37 14.92
N ASP A 69 12.57 -14.10 15.23
CA ASP A 69 12.60 -15.53 15.49
C ASP A 69 11.87 -16.30 14.38
N ALA A 70 12.67 -16.84 13.46
CA ALA A 70 12.17 -17.59 12.30
C ALA A 70 11.26 -18.76 12.70
N ALA A 71 11.60 -19.50 13.77
CA ALA A 71 10.82 -20.66 14.20
C ALA A 71 9.42 -20.24 14.72
N SER A 72 9.33 -19.12 15.45
CA SER A 72 8.05 -18.60 15.91
C SER A 72 7.16 -18.13 14.75
N LEU A 73 7.75 -17.54 13.70
CA LEU A 73 7.03 -17.12 12.50
C LEU A 73 6.53 -18.31 11.67
N ASP A 74 7.37 -19.34 11.51
CA ASP A 74 7.00 -20.58 10.82
C ASP A 74 5.82 -21.28 11.55
N ALA A 75 5.88 -21.35 12.88
CA ALA A 75 4.80 -21.89 13.69
C ALA A 75 3.50 -21.07 13.61
N LEU A 76 3.60 -19.74 13.48
CA LEU A 76 2.45 -18.86 13.28
C LEU A 76 1.82 -19.10 11.90
N CYS A 77 2.62 -19.14 10.83
CA CYS A 77 2.12 -19.32 9.47
C CYS A 77 1.42 -20.68 9.28
N GLN A 78 1.87 -21.75 9.95
CA GLN A 78 1.21 -23.05 9.92
C GLN A 78 -0.21 -23.05 10.52
N GLN A 79 -0.58 -22.03 11.30
CA GLN A 79 -1.87 -21.95 11.98
C GLN A 79 -2.90 -21.10 11.24
N THR A 80 -2.51 -20.37 10.19
CA THR A 80 -3.40 -19.41 9.53
C THR A 80 -3.40 -19.53 8.02
N ARG A 81 -4.49 -19.08 7.38
CA ARG A 81 -4.57 -18.96 5.92
C ARG A 81 -3.88 -17.69 5.42
N ALA A 82 -3.98 -16.60 6.19
CA ALA A 82 -3.39 -15.33 5.82
C ALA A 82 -2.80 -14.58 7.02
N VAL A 83 -1.68 -13.90 6.80
CA VAL A 83 -1.04 -12.98 7.75
C VAL A 83 -1.16 -11.56 7.25
N VAL A 84 -1.57 -10.65 8.13
CA VAL A 84 -1.45 -9.20 7.93
C VAL A 84 -0.32 -8.69 8.80
N SER A 85 0.72 -8.15 8.19
CA SER A 85 1.86 -7.59 8.95
C SER A 85 1.80 -6.06 9.02
N THR A 86 1.83 -5.54 10.24
CA THR A 86 1.92 -4.09 10.51
C THR A 86 3.26 -3.72 11.15
N VAL A 87 4.27 -4.57 11.02
CA VAL A 87 5.60 -4.39 11.61
C VAL A 87 6.56 -3.81 10.59
N GLY A 88 6.76 -2.51 10.62
CA GLY A 88 7.73 -1.78 9.80
C GLY A 88 8.83 -1.09 10.66
N PRO A 89 9.87 -0.50 10.05
CA PRO A 89 10.19 -0.48 8.61
C PRO A 89 10.44 -1.88 8.03
N TYR A 90 9.85 -2.14 6.85
CA TYR A 90 9.88 -3.48 6.27
C TYR A 90 11.26 -3.87 5.77
N ALA A 91 12.04 -2.91 5.26
CA ALA A 91 13.42 -3.13 4.86
C ALA A 91 14.31 -3.64 6.00
N LEU A 92 13.95 -3.38 7.27
CA LEU A 92 14.68 -3.83 8.45
C LEU A 92 14.13 -5.12 9.06
N TYR A 93 12.81 -5.33 8.99
CA TYR A 93 12.15 -6.37 9.78
C TYR A 93 11.25 -7.31 8.97
N GLY A 94 10.90 -6.98 7.71
CA GLY A 94 9.83 -7.68 6.98
C GLY A 94 10.21 -9.04 6.42
N GLU A 95 11.49 -9.28 6.11
CA GLU A 95 11.94 -10.43 5.30
C GLU A 95 11.58 -11.78 5.89
N LEU A 96 11.82 -12.02 7.20
CA LEU A 96 11.55 -13.33 7.81
C LEU A 96 10.07 -13.70 7.78
N MET A 97 9.16 -12.72 7.90
CA MET A 97 7.72 -12.97 7.78
C MET A 97 7.33 -13.29 6.34
N VAL A 98 7.83 -12.54 5.35
CA VAL A 98 7.59 -12.81 3.93
C VAL A 98 8.09 -14.20 3.56
N ARG A 99 9.31 -14.57 4.02
CA ARG A 99 9.87 -15.92 3.85
C ARG A 99 8.94 -16.98 4.42
N ALA A 100 8.54 -16.84 5.70
CA ALA A 100 7.70 -17.83 6.37
C ALA A 100 6.35 -18.00 5.65
N CYS A 101 5.73 -16.91 5.18
CA CYS A 101 4.50 -16.98 4.39
C CYS A 101 4.73 -17.66 3.04
N ALA A 102 5.79 -17.27 2.31
CA ALA A 102 6.12 -17.85 1.01
C ALA A 102 6.37 -19.36 1.11
N GLU A 103 7.16 -19.82 2.08
CA GLU A 103 7.51 -21.23 2.26
C GLU A 103 6.35 -22.10 2.76
N SER A 104 5.44 -21.54 3.56
CA SER A 104 4.29 -22.28 4.11
C SER A 104 3.04 -22.29 3.22
N GLY A 105 3.01 -21.53 2.14
CA GLY A 105 1.80 -21.36 1.33
C GLY A 105 0.76 -20.45 1.97
N THR A 106 1.14 -19.67 2.99
CA THR A 106 0.28 -18.71 3.71
C THR A 106 0.19 -17.40 2.94
N ASP A 107 -1.00 -16.84 2.79
CA ASP A 107 -1.20 -15.56 2.14
C ASP A 107 -0.69 -14.40 3.02
N TYR A 108 -0.30 -13.29 2.39
CA TYR A 108 0.33 -12.18 3.09
C TYR A 108 -0.11 -10.82 2.57
N CYS A 109 -0.35 -9.88 3.49
CA CYS A 109 -0.55 -8.46 3.21
C CYS A 109 0.29 -7.59 4.14
N ASP A 110 0.79 -6.46 3.64
CA ASP A 110 1.53 -5.48 4.43
C ASP A 110 1.28 -4.02 4.00
N LEU A 111 2.05 -3.11 4.56
CA LEU A 111 2.03 -1.66 4.32
C LEU A 111 3.39 -1.15 3.82
N ALA A 112 4.16 -1.96 3.09
CA ALA A 112 5.48 -1.57 2.64
C ALA A 112 5.42 -0.42 1.63
N GLY A 113 6.16 0.65 1.90
CA GLY A 113 6.38 1.79 1.00
C GLY A 113 7.78 1.81 0.39
N GLU A 114 8.59 0.80 0.66
CA GLU A 114 10.00 0.70 0.25
C GLU A 114 10.15 -0.13 -1.02
N VAL A 115 10.15 0.52 -2.20
CA VAL A 115 10.18 -0.16 -3.51
C VAL A 115 11.37 -1.11 -3.67
N HIS A 116 12.57 -0.74 -3.19
CA HIS A 116 13.77 -1.57 -3.24
C HIS A 116 13.64 -2.84 -2.39
N TRP A 117 12.96 -2.74 -1.24
CA TRP A 117 12.67 -3.91 -0.41
C TRP A 117 11.64 -4.84 -1.09
N VAL A 118 10.56 -4.27 -1.64
CA VAL A 118 9.57 -5.05 -2.40
C VAL A 118 10.23 -5.79 -3.55
N LYS A 119 11.14 -5.12 -4.32
CA LYS A 119 11.94 -5.77 -5.37
C LYS A 119 12.75 -6.94 -4.84
N ARG A 120 13.46 -6.74 -3.74
CA ARG A 120 14.28 -7.78 -3.10
C ARG A 120 13.44 -8.98 -2.67
N MET A 121 12.24 -8.76 -2.13
CA MET A 121 11.33 -9.83 -1.73
C MET A 121 10.79 -10.60 -2.94
N ILE A 122 10.43 -9.90 -4.02
CA ILE A 122 10.03 -10.53 -5.28
C ILE A 122 11.18 -11.41 -5.81
N ASP A 123 12.39 -10.90 -5.90
CA ASP A 123 13.53 -11.63 -6.45
C ASP A 123 13.85 -12.90 -5.65
N ARG A 124 13.68 -12.86 -4.33
CA ARG A 124 14.00 -13.99 -3.46
C ARG A 124 12.88 -15.02 -3.35
N TYR A 125 11.64 -14.58 -3.33
CA TYR A 125 10.54 -15.44 -2.91
C TYR A 125 9.43 -15.63 -3.95
N GLN A 126 9.48 -14.99 -5.13
CA GLN A 126 8.46 -15.18 -6.19
C GLN A 126 8.29 -16.66 -6.55
N SER A 127 9.39 -17.34 -6.87
CA SER A 127 9.36 -18.75 -7.28
C SER A 127 8.90 -19.68 -6.16
N VAL A 128 9.30 -19.40 -4.92
CA VAL A 128 8.85 -20.16 -3.74
C VAL A 128 7.35 -20.00 -3.53
N ALA A 129 6.86 -18.75 -3.60
CA ALA A 129 5.44 -18.45 -3.45
C ALA A 129 4.59 -19.09 -4.56
N GLU A 130 5.08 -19.11 -5.80
CA GLU A 130 4.43 -19.81 -6.92
C GLU A 130 4.31 -21.33 -6.67
N GLN A 131 5.38 -21.94 -6.15
CA GLN A 131 5.41 -23.38 -5.87
C GLN A 131 4.49 -23.78 -4.70
N THR A 132 4.41 -22.97 -3.66
CA THR A 132 3.61 -23.24 -2.45
C THR A 132 2.16 -22.79 -2.57
N GLY A 133 1.86 -21.90 -3.52
CA GLY A 133 0.57 -21.26 -3.67
C GLY A 133 0.35 -20.09 -2.70
N ALA A 134 1.40 -19.54 -2.05
CA ALA A 134 1.30 -18.33 -1.24
C ALA A 134 1.03 -17.11 -2.11
N ARG A 135 0.02 -16.30 -1.76
CA ARG A 135 -0.30 -15.04 -2.45
C ARG A 135 0.15 -13.87 -1.59
N LEU A 136 1.14 -13.13 -2.07
CA LEU A 136 1.82 -12.08 -1.32
C LEU A 136 1.50 -10.72 -1.93
N ILE A 137 0.85 -9.83 -1.17
CA ILE A 137 0.44 -8.50 -1.63
C ILE A 137 1.09 -7.45 -0.73
N PRO A 138 2.22 -6.87 -1.11
CA PRO A 138 2.79 -5.72 -0.41
C PRO A 138 1.98 -4.44 -0.68
N SER A 139 2.16 -3.42 0.14
CA SER A 139 1.64 -2.06 -0.07
C SER A 139 0.10 -1.96 -0.07
N CYS A 140 -0.58 -2.69 0.83
CA CYS A 140 -2.06 -2.72 0.95
C CYS A 140 -2.63 -1.53 1.77
N GLY A 141 -1.96 -0.40 1.83
CA GLY A 141 -2.39 0.80 2.53
C GLY A 141 -2.47 2.04 1.66
N PHE A 142 -2.52 3.19 2.32
CA PHE A 142 -2.57 4.50 1.67
C PHE A 142 -1.44 4.70 0.65
N ASP A 143 -0.28 4.13 0.91
CA ASP A 143 0.89 4.32 0.06
C ASP A 143 0.63 3.92 -1.40
N SER A 144 -0.22 2.91 -1.66
CA SER A 144 -0.45 2.48 -3.04
C SER A 144 -1.91 2.19 -3.40
N VAL A 145 -2.77 1.78 -2.46
CA VAL A 145 -4.16 1.38 -2.76
C VAL A 145 -4.97 2.46 -3.47
N PRO A 146 -4.96 3.75 -3.07
CA PRO A 146 -5.72 4.78 -3.78
C PRO A 146 -5.26 4.98 -5.23
N SER A 147 -3.96 4.84 -5.51
CA SER A 147 -3.39 4.94 -6.85
C SER A 147 -3.72 3.70 -7.70
N ASP A 148 -3.43 2.51 -7.19
CA ASP A 148 -3.63 1.24 -7.90
C ASP A 148 -5.11 0.98 -8.19
N MET A 149 -5.97 1.08 -7.18
CA MET A 149 -7.42 0.89 -7.34
C MET A 149 -8.09 2.05 -8.07
N GLY A 150 -7.55 3.28 -7.97
CA GLY A 150 -8.00 4.42 -8.76
C GLY A 150 -7.76 4.22 -10.25
N VAL A 151 -6.59 3.72 -10.63
CA VAL A 151 -6.26 3.35 -12.01
C VAL A 151 -7.11 2.17 -12.47
N PHE A 152 -7.25 1.13 -11.64
CA PHE A 152 -8.12 -0.02 -11.93
C PHE A 152 -9.56 0.43 -12.24
N HIS A 153 -10.15 1.28 -11.39
CA HIS A 153 -11.49 1.82 -11.59
C HIS A 153 -11.58 2.61 -12.90
N LEU A 154 -10.63 3.49 -13.18
CA LEU A 154 -10.61 4.29 -14.41
C LEU A 154 -10.52 3.40 -15.65
N GLN A 155 -9.67 2.36 -15.65
CA GLN A 155 -9.54 1.42 -16.75
C GLN A 155 -10.83 0.64 -17.00
N GLN A 156 -11.51 0.18 -15.95
CA GLN A 156 -12.83 -0.46 -16.09
C GLN A 156 -13.86 0.48 -16.71
N GLN A 157 -13.88 1.74 -16.29
CA GLN A 157 -14.79 2.74 -16.85
C GLN A 157 -14.45 3.05 -18.32
N ALA A 158 -13.17 3.12 -18.70
CA ALA A 158 -12.73 3.33 -20.07
C ALA A 158 -13.18 2.18 -20.97
N LEU A 159 -12.96 0.95 -20.55
CA LEU A 159 -13.43 -0.25 -21.27
C LEU A 159 -14.95 -0.27 -21.41
N THR A 160 -15.70 0.03 -20.35
CA THR A 160 -17.17 0.04 -20.37
C THR A 160 -17.72 1.12 -21.28
N GLN A 161 -17.16 2.35 -21.24
CA GLN A 161 -17.70 3.47 -22.00
C GLN A 161 -17.18 3.52 -23.43
N PHE A 162 -15.96 3.06 -23.67
CA PHE A 162 -15.27 3.26 -24.93
C PHE A 162 -14.89 1.96 -25.64
N GLY A 163 -14.94 0.81 -24.97
CA GLY A 163 -14.45 -0.46 -25.51
C GLY A 163 -12.93 -0.55 -25.62
N GLU A 164 -12.20 0.43 -25.09
CA GLU A 164 -10.73 0.46 -25.08
C GLU A 164 -10.22 1.04 -23.76
N PRO A 165 -9.09 0.56 -23.23
CA PRO A 165 -8.52 1.10 -22.01
C PRO A 165 -7.80 2.45 -22.25
N ALA A 166 -7.61 3.22 -21.20
CA ALA A 166 -6.78 4.42 -21.27
C ALA A 166 -5.30 4.03 -21.47
N GLN A 167 -4.65 4.67 -22.43
CA GLN A 167 -3.22 4.51 -22.70
C GLN A 167 -2.37 5.40 -21.78
N HIS A 168 -2.89 6.59 -21.47
CA HIS A 168 -2.20 7.56 -20.61
C HIS A 168 -3.09 7.93 -19.45
N ILE A 169 -2.62 7.72 -18.21
CA ILE A 169 -3.33 8.15 -17.00
C ILE A 169 -2.42 9.08 -16.21
N LYS A 170 -2.95 10.23 -15.83
CA LYS A 170 -2.31 11.16 -14.91
C LYS A 170 -3.14 11.32 -13.66
N MET A 171 -2.54 11.14 -12.50
CA MET A 171 -3.17 11.38 -11.21
C MET A 171 -2.61 12.65 -10.58
N ARG A 172 -3.51 13.47 -10.04
CA ARG A 172 -3.10 14.66 -9.26
C ARG A 172 -3.85 14.72 -7.94
N ILE A 173 -3.08 14.91 -6.89
CA ILE A 173 -3.58 15.11 -5.53
C ILE A 173 -4.26 16.48 -5.49
N HIS A 174 -5.56 16.49 -5.25
CA HIS A 174 -6.36 17.70 -5.10
C HIS A 174 -6.42 18.14 -3.63
N GLU A 175 -6.60 17.18 -2.72
CA GLU A 175 -6.57 17.39 -1.28
C GLU A 175 -5.93 16.19 -0.58
N LEU A 176 -5.08 16.44 0.38
CA LEU A 176 -4.49 15.41 1.23
C LEU A 176 -4.24 15.99 2.63
N LYS A 177 -5.02 15.51 3.59
CA LYS A 177 -4.84 15.80 5.02
C LYS A 177 -4.47 14.49 5.71
N VAL A 178 -3.19 14.32 5.97
CA VAL A 178 -2.60 13.12 6.55
C VAL A 178 -1.80 13.46 7.80
N GLY A 179 -1.95 12.64 8.83
CA GLY A 179 -1.10 12.70 10.03
C GLY A 179 0.26 12.07 9.77
N ALA A 180 1.29 12.58 10.42
CA ALA A 180 2.62 11.97 10.38
C ALA A 180 2.83 11.02 11.57
N SER A 181 3.54 9.90 11.36
CA SER A 181 4.02 9.04 12.45
C SER A 181 5.51 8.79 12.36
N GLY A 182 6.06 8.37 13.50
CA GLY A 182 7.46 7.98 13.58
C GLY A 182 7.83 6.80 12.68
N GLY A 183 6.90 5.86 12.41
CA GLY A 183 7.13 4.71 11.55
C GLY A 183 7.37 5.12 10.09
N SER A 184 6.49 5.92 9.50
CA SER A 184 6.62 6.41 8.12
C SER A 184 7.91 7.21 7.91
N ILE A 185 8.27 8.03 8.89
CA ILE A 185 9.48 8.84 8.84
C ILE A 185 10.74 7.97 8.92
N LEU A 186 10.74 6.94 9.76
CA LEU A 186 11.85 5.99 9.86
C LEU A 186 12.04 5.24 8.52
N SER A 187 10.98 4.83 7.84
CA SER A 187 11.06 4.20 6.51
C SER A 187 11.72 5.14 5.50
N VAL A 188 11.29 6.42 5.44
CA VAL A 188 11.90 7.42 4.53
C VAL A 188 13.37 7.68 4.89
N SER A 189 13.69 7.84 6.19
CA SER A 189 15.07 8.04 6.64
C SER A 189 15.97 6.85 6.29
N ASN A 190 15.46 5.62 6.45
CA ASN A 190 16.19 4.41 6.10
C ASN A 190 16.40 4.30 4.59
N LEU A 191 15.36 4.56 3.78
CA LEU A 191 15.45 4.58 2.31
C LEU A 191 16.52 5.56 1.83
N VAL A 192 16.57 6.78 2.39
CA VAL A 192 17.60 7.77 2.03
C VAL A 192 19.00 7.25 2.39
N LYS A 193 19.19 6.63 3.55
CA LYS A 193 20.48 6.03 3.94
C LYS A 193 20.92 4.94 2.97
N GLU A 194 20.03 4.01 2.66
CA GLU A 194 20.33 2.91 1.72
C GLU A 194 20.63 3.45 0.33
N ALA A 195 19.85 4.40 -0.18
CA ALA A 195 20.09 5.03 -1.48
C ALA A 195 21.45 5.77 -1.57
N LEU A 196 21.95 6.33 -0.46
CA LEU A 196 23.26 6.97 -0.45
C LEU A 196 24.42 5.97 -0.44
N SER A 197 24.25 4.82 0.22
CA SER A 197 25.32 3.84 0.42
C SER A 197 25.31 2.70 -0.62
N ASP A 198 24.18 2.44 -1.26
CA ASP A 198 23.98 1.28 -2.13
C ASP A 198 23.60 1.69 -3.56
N GLY A 199 24.41 1.27 -4.55
CA GLY A 199 24.19 1.53 -5.96
C GLY A 199 23.02 0.74 -6.55
N GLU A 200 22.74 -0.46 -6.03
CA GLU A 200 21.62 -1.29 -6.47
C GLU A 200 20.30 -0.67 -6.05
N VAL A 201 20.21 -0.15 -4.82
CA VAL A 201 19.02 0.59 -4.35
C VAL A 201 18.74 1.80 -5.24
N ARG A 202 19.78 2.58 -5.62
CA ARG A 202 19.62 3.69 -6.56
C ARG A 202 19.14 3.25 -7.93
N ALA A 203 19.68 2.15 -8.46
CA ALA A 203 19.25 1.60 -9.74
C ALA A 203 17.77 1.17 -9.71
N VAL A 204 17.34 0.49 -8.66
CA VAL A 204 15.93 0.11 -8.47
C VAL A 204 15.02 1.34 -8.38
N MET A 205 15.43 2.39 -7.68
CA MET A 205 14.64 3.62 -7.59
C MET A 205 14.54 4.40 -8.91
N GLN A 206 15.49 4.21 -9.83
CA GLN A 206 15.52 4.86 -11.15
C GLN A 206 14.83 4.03 -12.24
N ASP A 207 14.67 2.73 -12.04
CA ASP A 207 13.97 1.86 -12.98
C ASP A 207 12.44 1.92 -12.76
N PRO A 208 11.68 2.47 -13.71
CA PRO A 208 10.23 2.57 -13.56
C PRO A 208 9.53 1.20 -13.53
N TYR A 209 10.19 0.14 -13.96
CA TYR A 209 9.65 -1.22 -14.03
C TYR A 209 10.31 -2.19 -13.03
N ALA A 210 11.10 -1.67 -12.09
CA ALA A 210 11.90 -2.48 -11.17
C ALA A 210 11.15 -3.64 -10.49
N ILE A 211 9.89 -3.43 -10.09
CA ILE A 211 9.06 -4.45 -9.45
C ILE A 211 8.11 -5.18 -10.40
N SER A 212 8.15 -4.88 -11.71
CA SER A 212 7.41 -5.65 -12.72
C SER A 212 8.06 -7.03 -12.93
N PRO A 213 7.32 -8.04 -13.44
CA PRO A 213 7.91 -9.34 -13.79
C PRO A 213 9.09 -9.17 -14.75
N ALA A 214 10.15 -9.95 -14.58
CA ALA A 214 11.37 -9.82 -15.38
C ALA A 214 11.15 -9.92 -16.90
N ASN A 215 10.11 -10.63 -17.33
CA ASN A 215 9.73 -10.83 -18.72
C ASN A 215 8.63 -9.88 -19.23
N HIS A 216 8.41 -8.73 -18.57
CA HIS A 216 7.32 -7.78 -18.90
C HIS A 216 7.40 -7.23 -20.33
N GLY A 217 8.60 -7.11 -20.92
CA GLY A 217 8.82 -6.66 -22.31
C GLY A 217 8.51 -5.17 -22.58
N PHE A 218 8.20 -4.37 -21.57
CA PHE A 218 7.86 -2.96 -21.74
C PHE A 218 9.11 -2.11 -22.02
N THR A 219 9.02 -1.25 -23.02
CA THR A 219 10.05 -0.27 -23.41
C THR A 219 9.56 1.16 -23.36
N THR A 220 8.28 1.37 -23.03
CA THR A 220 7.65 2.69 -22.99
C THR A 220 8.29 3.55 -21.92
N LYS A 221 8.81 4.72 -22.35
CA LYS A 221 9.39 5.68 -21.43
C LYS A 221 8.32 6.25 -20.50
N GLN A 222 8.51 6.10 -19.22
CA GLN A 222 7.61 6.65 -18.20
C GLN A 222 7.99 8.08 -17.86
N HIS A 223 6.98 8.91 -17.63
CA HIS A 223 7.16 10.25 -17.09
C HIS A 223 7.08 10.20 -15.56
N GLN A 224 7.77 11.12 -14.89
CA GLN A 224 7.70 11.30 -13.45
C GLN A 224 7.73 12.79 -13.12
N VAL A 225 6.83 13.25 -12.27
CA VAL A 225 6.76 14.64 -11.82
C VAL A 225 7.83 14.90 -10.75
N ALA A 226 9.09 14.98 -11.19
CA ALA A 226 10.24 15.26 -10.30
C ALA A 226 10.47 16.76 -10.07
N LEU A 227 10.11 17.59 -11.03
CA LEU A 227 10.25 19.05 -11.01
C LEU A 227 8.90 19.73 -11.22
N PRO A 228 8.73 21.00 -10.81
CA PRO A 228 7.52 21.75 -11.08
C PRO A 228 7.23 21.84 -12.58
N GLU A 229 6.04 21.41 -12.97
CA GLU A 229 5.63 21.40 -14.38
C GLU A 229 4.17 21.85 -14.54
N LYS A 230 3.77 22.24 -15.75
CA LYS A 230 2.39 22.57 -16.07
C LYS A 230 1.70 21.35 -16.71
N THR A 231 0.74 20.77 -16.00
CA THR A 231 -0.03 19.61 -16.50
C THR A 231 -1.28 20.10 -17.25
N LYS A 232 -1.30 19.91 -18.57
CA LYS A 232 -2.37 20.41 -19.48
C LYS A 232 -3.73 19.83 -19.12
N GLU A 233 -3.81 18.54 -18.79
CA GLU A 233 -5.03 17.80 -18.49
C GLU A 233 -5.77 18.38 -17.27
N PHE A 234 -5.04 19.01 -16.36
CA PHE A 234 -5.58 19.67 -15.17
C PHE A 234 -5.60 21.20 -15.27
N GLY A 235 -4.99 21.78 -16.29
CA GLY A 235 -4.83 23.23 -16.45
C GLY A 235 -4.08 23.89 -15.30
N ALA A 236 -3.22 23.17 -14.61
CA ALA A 236 -2.61 23.59 -13.34
C ALA A 236 -1.10 23.24 -13.29
N TRP A 237 -0.38 23.88 -12.40
CA TRP A 237 0.97 23.48 -12.01
C TRP A 237 0.93 22.22 -11.15
N SER A 238 1.89 21.35 -11.36
CA SER A 238 2.11 20.14 -10.58
C SER A 238 3.46 20.19 -9.87
N ALA A 239 3.53 19.53 -8.71
CA ALA A 239 4.74 19.36 -7.91
C ALA A 239 4.99 17.89 -7.62
N ALA A 240 6.21 17.54 -7.26
CA ALA A 240 6.59 16.19 -6.87
C ALA A 240 5.73 15.65 -5.71
N PHE A 241 5.48 14.35 -5.73
CA PHE A 241 4.85 13.63 -4.63
C PHE A 241 5.80 12.58 -4.09
N LEU A 242 6.01 12.58 -2.76
CA LEU A 242 7.02 11.73 -2.12
C LEU A 242 6.78 10.22 -2.35
N MET A 243 5.50 9.80 -2.38
CA MET A 243 5.13 8.40 -2.55
C MET A 243 5.04 7.95 -4.02
N ALA A 244 5.26 8.86 -4.98
CA ALA A 244 5.10 8.53 -6.40
C ALA A 244 5.94 7.34 -6.85
N SER A 245 7.15 7.18 -6.34
CA SER A 245 8.05 6.09 -6.76
C SER A 245 7.49 4.70 -6.47
N ILE A 246 6.91 4.48 -5.29
CA ILE A 246 6.30 3.19 -4.96
C ILE A 246 4.95 3.03 -5.67
N ASN A 247 4.11 4.06 -5.66
CA ASN A 247 2.77 4.00 -6.25
C ASN A 247 2.81 3.72 -7.74
N GLU A 248 3.65 4.46 -8.48
CA GLU A 248 3.86 4.26 -9.91
C GLU A 248 4.43 2.88 -10.21
N GLY A 249 5.33 2.36 -9.38
CA GLY A 249 5.85 1.00 -9.46
C GLY A 249 4.75 -0.05 -9.30
N ILE A 250 3.89 0.09 -8.30
CA ILE A 250 2.74 -0.83 -8.05
C ILE A 250 1.75 -0.78 -9.23
N VAL A 251 1.39 0.40 -9.73
CA VAL A 251 0.50 0.54 -10.89
C VAL A 251 1.09 -0.12 -12.15
N ARG A 252 2.40 0.05 -12.40
CA ARG A 252 3.09 -0.59 -13.55
C ARG A 252 3.20 -2.11 -13.36
N ARG A 253 3.32 -2.58 -12.14
CA ARG A 253 3.22 -4.02 -11.85
C ARG A 253 1.81 -4.53 -12.12
N SER A 254 0.77 -3.81 -11.73
CA SER A 254 -0.62 -4.14 -12.07
C SER A 254 -0.84 -4.20 -13.58
N HIS A 255 -0.27 -3.26 -14.35
CA HIS A 255 -0.26 -3.30 -15.82
C HIS A 255 0.34 -4.61 -16.33
N ALA A 256 1.51 -5.01 -15.82
CA ALA A 256 2.18 -6.22 -16.27
C ALA A 256 1.42 -7.51 -15.91
N LEU A 257 0.72 -7.53 -14.77
CA LEU A 257 0.00 -8.71 -14.27
C LEU A 257 -1.44 -8.82 -14.81
N THR A 258 -2.00 -7.74 -15.38
CA THR A 258 -3.39 -7.71 -15.91
C THR A 258 -3.45 -7.10 -17.31
N PRO A 259 -2.81 -7.69 -18.30
CA PRO A 259 -2.70 -7.11 -19.66
C PRO A 259 -4.06 -6.85 -20.33
N ALA A 260 -5.11 -7.54 -19.92
CA ALA A 260 -6.47 -7.31 -20.46
C ALA A 260 -7.05 -5.93 -20.08
N LEU A 261 -6.53 -5.27 -19.05
CA LEU A 261 -6.99 -3.95 -18.60
C LEU A 261 -6.15 -2.79 -19.13
N PHE A 262 -5.07 -3.06 -19.87
CA PHE A 262 -4.11 -2.03 -20.24
C PHE A 262 -3.65 -2.16 -21.69
N GLN A 263 -3.22 -1.05 -22.29
CA GLN A 263 -2.45 -1.07 -23.53
C GLN A 263 -0.97 -1.36 -23.26
N PRO A 264 -0.24 -1.99 -24.20
CA PRO A 264 1.21 -2.25 -24.04
C PRO A 264 2.03 -0.98 -23.76
N GLU A 265 1.68 0.15 -24.40
CA GLU A 265 2.35 1.45 -24.27
C GLU A 265 1.77 2.31 -23.15
N PHE A 266 1.17 1.68 -22.15
CA PHE A 266 0.58 2.38 -21.00
C PHE A 266 1.58 3.27 -20.27
N THR A 267 1.15 4.49 -19.89
CA THR A 267 1.92 5.39 -19.04
C THR A 267 1.09 5.90 -17.86
N TYR A 268 1.76 6.04 -16.74
CA TYR A 268 1.19 6.57 -15.53
C TYR A 268 2.17 7.50 -14.81
N ASP A 269 1.69 8.66 -14.38
CA ASP A 269 2.41 9.56 -13.50
C ASP A 269 1.51 10.19 -12.44
N GLU A 270 2.08 10.52 -11.28
CA GLU A 270 1.36 11.17 -10.20
C GLU A 270 2.12 12.36 -9.59
N GLY A 271 1.36 13.29 -8.99
CA GLY A 271 1.91 14.48 -8.37
C GLY A 271 0.85 15.37 -7.70
N TRP A 272 1.27 16.43 -7.07
CA TRP A 272 0.38 17.41 -6.46
C TRP A 272 -0.18 18.38 -7.49
N LYS A 273 -1.46 18.76 -7.36
CA LYS A 273 -2.08 19.87 -8.10
C LYS A 273 -1.92 21.15 -7.30
N MET A 274 -1.12 22.10 -7.80
CA MET A 274 -0.72 23.31 -7.07
C MET A 274 -1.49 24.58 -7.45
N GLY A 275 -2.44 24.48 -8.42
CA GLY A 275 -3.23 25.61 -8.90
C GLY A 275 -2.68 26.24 -10.17
N THR A 276 -3.24 27.40 -10.56
CA THR A 276 -2.96 28.08 -11.84
C THR A 276 -2.09 29.32 -11.66
N GLY A 277 -1.57 29.88 -12.76
CA GLY A 277 -0.83 31.14 -12.78
C GLY A 277 0.48 31.12 -11.99
N LEU A 278 0.98 32.33 -11.66
CA LEU A 278 2.24 32.50 -10.92
C LEU A 278 2.17 31.97 -9.49
N LEU A 279 1.02 32.09 -8.84
CA LEU A 279 0.85 31.54 -7.49
C LEU A 279 0.92 30.01 -7.47
N GLY A 280 0.30 29.34 -8.46
CA GLY A 280 0.40 27.89 -8.62
C GLY A 280 1.85 27.46 -8.87
N MET A 281 2.58 28.19 -9.71
CA MET A 281 4.00 27.94 -9.94
C MET A 281 4.84 28.09 -8.66
N ALA A 282 4.66 29.19 -7.93
CA ALA A 282 5.39 29.44 -6.70
C ALA A 282 5.15 28.34 -5.64
N LYS A 283 3.89 27.89 -5.49
CA LYS A 283 3.54 26.76 -4.62
C LYS A 283 4.20 25.45 -5.07
N ALA A 284 4.22 25.17 -6.38
CA ALA A 284 4.85 23.96 -6.92
C ALA A 284 6.36 23.96 -6.67
N VAL A 285 7.04 25.08 -6.91
CA VAL A 285 8.47 25.27 -6.63
C VAL A 285 8.73 25.11 -5.13
N GLY A 286 7.96 25.78 -4.27
CA GLY A 286 8.14 25.72 -2.82
C GLY A 286 7.98 24.31 -2.26
N LEU A 287 6.95 23.56 -2.70
CA LEU A 287 6.74 22.19 -2.25
C LEU A 287 7.85 21.24 -2.73
N THR A 288 8.21 21.30 -4.01
CA THR A 288 9.28 20.45 -4.57
C THR A 288 10.62 20.74 -3.91
N ALA A 289 10.96 22.02 -3.69
CA ALA A 289 12.17 22.41 -2.97
C ALA A 289 12.13 21.95 -1.49
N GLY A 290 10.96 22.02 -0.83
CA GLY A 290 10.78 21.56 0.54
C GLY A 290 11.01 20.04 0.67
N ILE A 291 10.44 19.24 -0.24
CA ILE A 291 10.66 17.77 -0.29
C ILE A 291 12.15 17.48 -0.54
N GLY A 292 12.76 18.13 -1.53
CA GLY A 292 14.19 17.95 -1.82
C GLY A 292 15.09 18.33 -0.64
N GLY A 293 14.81 19.45 0.01
CA GLY A 293 15.53 19.91 1.21
C GLY A 293 15.39 18.94 2.39
N MET A 294 14.20 18.38 2.59
CA MET A 294 13.96 17.34 3.62
C MET A 294 14.78 16.07 3.32
N LEU A 295 14.77 15.58 2.09
CA LEU A 295 15.53 14.39 1.70
C LEU A 295 17.04 14.59 1.85
N ILE A 296 17.57 15.76 1.44
CA ILE A 296 18.97 16.13 1.65
C ILE A 296 19.31 16.17 3.15
N SER A 297 18.43 16.77 3.96
CA SER A 297 18.62 16.87 5.41
C SER A 297 18.61 15.52 6.12
N LEU A 298 17.79 14.56 5.64
CA LEU A 298 17.80 13.18 6.11
C LEU A 298 19.07 12.42 5.67
N GLY A 299 19.65 12.79 4.53
CA GLY A 299 20.92 12.24 4.04
C GLY A 299 22.14 12.66 4.84
N PHE A 300 22.13 13.85 5.45
CA PHE A 300 23.27 14.40 6.18
C PHE A 300 23.19 14.10 7.68
N PRO A 301 24.16 13.37 8.27
CA PRO A 301 24.05 12.86 9.66
C PRO A 301 23.73 13.91 10.73
N PRO A 302 24.32 15.11 10.77
CA PRO A 302 24.01 16.11 11.80
C PRO A 302 22.58 16.65 11.71
N SER A 303 22.09 16.99 10.51
CA SER A 303 20.71 17.50 10.32
C SER A 303 19.68 16.41 10.56
N ARG A 304 19.97 15.17 10.15
CA ARG A 304 19.12 14.01 10.44
C ARG A 304 18.96 13.81 11.94
N TYR A 305 20.05 13.85 12.74
CA TYR A 305 19.96 13.74 14.19
C TYR A 305 19.04 14.80 14.80
N VAL A 306 19.14 16.05 14.33
CA VAL A 306 18.26 17.14 14.80
C VAL A 306 16.80 16.87 14.42
N LEU A 307 16.54 16.48 13.17
CA LEU A 307 15.19 16.16 12.71
C LEU A 307 14.58 14.99 13.51
N GLU A 308 15.28 13.87 13.62
CA GLU A 308 14.79 12.66 14.33
C GLU A 308 14.60 12.91 15.83
N ARG A 309 15.40 13.82 16.45
CA ARG A 309 15.37 14.06 17.89
C ARG A 309 14.33 15.11 18.29
N PHE A 310 14.10 16.15 17.50
CA PHE A 310 13.39 17.35 17.92
C PHE A 310 12.17 17.72 17.06
N VAL A 311 12.09 17.22 15.83
CA VAL A 311 11.06 17.66 14.87
C VAL A 311 10.09 16.54 14.53
N LEU A 312 10.60 15.31 14.40
CA LEU A 312 9.82 14.19 13.88
C LEU A 312 9.14 13.41 15.03
N PRO A 313 7.92 12.87 14.83
CA PRO A 313 7.26 12.01 15.80
C PRO A 313 8.11 10.77 16.14
N LYS A 314 8.04 10.33 17.39
CA LYS A 314 8.76 9.14 17.83
C LYS A 314 8.06 7.86 17.39
N ALA A 315 8.81 6.76 17.33
CA ALA A 315 8.26 5.43 17.07
C ALA A 315 7.12 5.10 18.05
N GLY A 316 5.96 4.72 17.52
CA GLY A 316 4.74 4.45 18.30
C GLY A 316 3.84 5.66 18.55
N GLU A 317 4.28 6.88 18.23
CA GLU A 317 3.43 8.07 18.25
C GLU A 317 2.72 8.22 16.90
N GLY A 318 1.44 8.64 16.95
CA GLY A 318 0.62 8.88 15.78
C GLY A 318 -0.45 9.93 16.05
N PRO A 319 -1.28 10.28 15.06
CA PRO A 319 -2.34 11.26 15.19
C PRO A 319 -3.38 10.84 16.24
N ASN A 320 -3.95 11.82 16.96
CA ASN A 320 -5.03 11.56 17.88
C ASN A 320 -6.37 11.29 17.15
N GLU A 321 -7.38 10.80 17.87
CA GLU A 321 -8.69 10.42 17.30
C GLU A 321 -9.34 11.55 16.49
N LYS A 322 -9.28 12.80 16.96
CA LYS A 322 -9.81 13.96 16.25
C LYS A 322 -9.07 14.18 14.92
N GLN A 323 -7.77 14.01 14.90
CA GLN A 323 -6.96 14.12 13.67
C GLN A 323 -7.24 12.96 12.71
N LEU A 324 -7.39 11.73 13.24
CA LEU A 324 -7.76 10.54 12.45
C LEU A 324 -9.10 10.75 11.72
N LYS A 325 -10.10 11.30 12.39
CA LYS A 325 -11.43 11.57 11.79
C LYS A 325 -11.46 12.81 10.87
N ALA A 326 -10.60 13.81 11.10
CA ALA A 326 -10.54 15.04 10.32
C ALA A 326 -9.67 14.97 9.06
N GLY A 327 -9.00 13.84 8.83
CA GLY A 327 -8.19 13.60 7.64
C GLY A 327 -9.04 13.53 6.38
N ARG A 328 -8.41 13.66 5.22
CA ARG A 328 -9.08 13.56 3.92
C ARG A 328 -8.12 13.29 2.78
N LEU A 329 -8.61 12.51 1.80
CA LEU A 329 -7.93 12.20 0.55
C LEU A 329 -8.83 12.56 -0.63
N VAL A 330 -8.32 13.31 -1.60
CA VAL A 330 -8.98 13.52 -2.90
C VAL A 330 -7.93 13.45 -4.01
N TYR A 331 -7.97 12.35 -4.78
CA TYR A 331 -7.17 12.18 -5.99
C TYR A 331 -8.06 12.31 -7.21
N HIS A 332 -7.63 13.10 -8.19
CA HIS A 332 -8.25 13.18 -9.51
C HIS A 332 -7.37 12.47 -10.53
N LEU A 333 -7.98 11.60 -11.30
CA LEU A 333 -7.33 10.89 -12.39
C LEU A 333 -7.93 11.33 -13.73
N VAL A 334 -7.07 11.54 -14.73
CA VAL A 334 -7.48 11.81 -16.11
C VAL A 334 -6.86 10.74 -16.99
N GLY A 335 -7.72 9.95 -17.63
CA GLY A 335 -7.33 8.94 -18.61
C GLY A 335 -7.54 9.45 -20.03
N THR A 336 -6.60 9.11 -20.93
CA THR A 336 -6.71 9.35 -22.37
C THR A 336 -6.47 8.02 -23.09
N THR A 337 -7.41 7.59 -23.94
CA THR A 337 -7.31 6.37 -24.75
C THR A 337 -6.41 6.58 -25.97
N ALA A 338 -6.02 5.50 -26.65
CA ALA A 338 -5.25 5.58 -27.89
C ALA A 338 -5.99 6.34 -29.00
N SER A 339 -7.33 6.27 -29.03
CA SER A 339 -8.17 7.04 -29.95
C SER A 339 -8.35 8.52 -29.55
N GLY A 340 -7.76 8.98 -28.44
CA GLY A 340 -7.83 10.35 -27.94
C GLY A 340 -9.07 10.69 -27.10
N ARG A 341 -9.94 9.72 -26.78
CA ARG A 341 -11.09 9.91 -25.89
C ARG A 341 -10.59 10.09 -24.44
N ARG A 342 -11.31 10.89 -23.67
CA ARG A 342 -10.91 11.24 -22.30
C ARG A 342 -12.00 10.94 -21.30
N LEU A 343 -11.60 10.48 -20.13
CA LEU A 343 -12.47 10.33 -18.96
C LEU A 343 -11.75 10.84 -17.71
N LYS A 344 -12.55 11.16 -16.71
CA LYS A 344 -12.05 11.64 -15.41
C LYS A 344 -12.71 10.88 -14.30
N THR A 345 -11.91 10.48 -13.31
CA THR A 345 -12.38 9.84 -12.09
C THR A 345 -11.79 10.52 -10.86
N ALA A 346 -12.38 10.27 -9.71
CA ALA A 346 -11.80 10.65 -8.44
C ALA A 346 -11.80 9.48 -7.45
N VAL A 347 -10.76 9.43 -6.64
CA VAL A 347 -10.71 8.64 -5.41
C VAL A 347 -10.85 9.60 -4.25
N ILE A 348 -11.86 9.38 -3.42
CA ILE A 348 -12.18 10.23 -2.28
C ILE A 348 -12.17 9.37 -1.03
N GLY A 349 -11.42 9.78 -0.01
CA GLY A 349 -11.36 9.13 1.29
C GLY A 349 -11.69 10.13 2.40
N GLU A 350 -12.58 9.75 3.31
CA GLU A 350 -12.94 10.53 4.49
C GLU A 350 -12.29 9.91 5.73
N GLY A 351 -11.48 10.68 6.43
CA GLY A 351 -10.61 10.25 7.51
C GLY A 351 -9.13 10.30 7.12
N ASP A 352 -8.25 10.14 8.10
CA ASP A 352 -6.80 10.19 7.89
C ASP A 352 -6.33 9.06 6.96
N PRO A 353 -5.72 9.37 5.81
CA PRO A 353 -5.30 8.34 4.87
C PRO A 353 -4.20 7.43 5.41
N GLY A 354 -3.27 7.99 6.17
CA GLY A 354 -2.09 7.27 6.63
C GLY A 354 -2.38 6.17 7.66
N TYR A 355 -3.47 6.29 8.43
CA TYR A 355 -3.77 5.35 9.52
C TYR A 355 -5.23 4.90 9.51
N TYR A 356 -6.17 5.84 9.57
CA TYR A 356 -7.59 5.53 9.65
C TYR A 356 -8.05 4.77 8.40
N LEU A 357 -7.85 5.32 7.20
CA LEU A 357 -8.20 4.63 5.96
C LEU A 357 -7.28 3.44 5.67
N THR A 358 -5.99 3.53 6.02
CA THR A 358 -5.04 2.42 5.85
C THR A 358 -5.49 1.17 6.61
N SER A 359 -6.00 1.30 7.85
CA SER A 359 -6.50 0.14 8.60
C SER A 359 -7.68 -0.55 7.89
N ARG A 360 -8.56 0.23 7.23
CA ARG A 360 -9.69 -0.29 6.42
C ARG A 360 -9.19 -0.96 5.16
N MET A 361 -8.33 -0.27 4.41
CA MET A 361 -7.74 -0.82 3.18
C MET A 361 -7.05 -2.15 3.46
N LEU A 362 -6.18 -2.22 4.46
CA LEU A 362 -5.46 -3.43 4.82
C LEU A 362 -6.39 -4.54 5.33
N GLY A 363 -7.38 -4.20 6.16
CA GLY A 363 -8.39 -5.15 6.63
C GLY A 363 -9.20 -5.76 5.49
N HIS A 364 -9.69 -4.93 4.56
CA HIS A 364 -10.43 -5.42 3.41
C HIS A 364 -9.56 -6.15 2.39
N ALA A 365 -8.26 -5.84 2.28
CA ALA A 365 -7.34 -6.60 1.42
C ALA A 365 -7.23 -8.06 1.90
N VAL A 366 -6.98 -8.28 3.19
CA VAL A 366 -6.89 -9.65 3.71
C VAL A 366 -8.23 -10.37 3.69
N LEU A 367 -9.34 -9.68 3.96
CA LEU A 367 -10.68 -10.28 3.86
C LEU A 367 -11.00 -10.68 2.42
N SER A 368 -10.60 -9.88 1.43
CA SER A 368 -10.73 -10.25 0.03
C SER A 368 -9.91 -11.48 -0.33
N LEU A 369 -8.67 -11.59 0.17
CA LEU A 369 -7.85 -12.80 -0.01
C LEU A 369 -8.52 -14.07 0.51
N VAL A 370 -9.09 -14.03 1.70
CA VAL A 370 -9.59 -15.24 2.36
C VAL A 370 -11.04 -15.59 2.01
N HIS A 371 -11.81 -14.64 1.47
CA HIS A 371 -13.22 -14.84 1.15
C HIS A 371 -13.54 -14.71 -0.34
N ASP A 372 -12.98 -13.71 -1.05
CA ASP A 372 -13.38 -13.44 -2.43
C ASP A 372 -12.47 -14.14 -3.45
N GLN A 373 -11.25 -14.47 -3.05
CA GLN A 373 -10.24 -15.12 -3.90
C GLN A 373 -10.13 -16.62 -3.64
N VAL A 374 -11.26 -17.25 -3.30
CA VAL A 374 -11.40 -18.68 -3.08
C VAL A 374 -12.71 -19.18 -3.71
N ASN A 375 -12.73 -20.47 -4.10
CA ASN A 375 -13.96 -21.14 -4.57
C ASN A 375 -14.87 -21.55 -3.37
N GLU A 376 -16.01 -22.17 -3.66
CA GLU A 376 -16.96 -22.62 -2.63
C GLU A 376 -16.37 -23.65 -1.67
N GLU A 377 -15.38 -24.45 -2.10
CA GLU A 377 -14.65 -25.40 -1.27
C GLU A 377 -13.55 -24.71 -0.42
N GLY A 378 -13.32 -23.41 -0.62
CA GLY A 378 -12.30 -22.61 0.06
C GLY A 378 -10.89 -22.77 -0.49
N GLU A 379 -10.76 -23.30 -1.72
CA GLU A 379 -9.50 -23.37 -2.43
C GLU A 379 -9.20 -22.05 -3.14
N LYS A 380 -7.92 -21.75 -3.32
CA LYS A 380 -7.47 -20.50 -3.95
C LYS A 380 -7.77 -20.48 -5.45
N ASN A 381 -8.38 -19.41 -5.93
CA ASN A 381 -8.73 -19.24 -7.35
C ASN A 381 -7.54 -18.84 -8.23
N THR A 382 -6.43 -18.43 -7.63
CA THR A 382 -5.25 -17.90 -8.32
C THR A 382 -3.98 -18.59 -7.82
N GLN A 383 -2.98 -18.62 -8.70
CA GLN A 383 -1.65 -19.13 -8.38
C GLN A 383 -0.95 -18.27 -7.31
N GLY A 384 0.01 -18.86 -6.63
CA GLY A 384 0.92 -18.14 -5.73
C GLY A 384 1.79 -17.13 -6.47
N GLY A 385 2.48 -16.30 -5.70
CA GLY A 385 3.38 -15.27 -6.21
C GLY A 385 3.12 -13.91 -5.56
N PHE A 386 3.88 -12.91 -6.00
CA PHE A 386 3.68 -11.52 -5.59
C PHE A 386 2.68 -10.82 -6.52
N TRP A 387 1.69 -10.22 -5.94
CA TRP A 387 0.59 -9.56 -6.59
C TRP A 387 0.47 -8.08 -6.15
N THR A 388 -0.44 -7.34 -6.77
CA THR A 388 -0.90 -6.03 -6.33
C THR A 388 -2.38 -6.10 -5.96
N THR A 389 -2.89 -5.07 -5.31
CA THR A 389 -4.31 -5.00 -4.95
C THR A 389 -5.22 -5.03 -6.18
N ALA A 390 -4.87 -4.31 -7.24
CA ALA A 390 -5.64 -4.32 -8.49
C ALA A 390 -5.53 -5.66 -9.23
N SER A 391 -4.34 -6.25 -9.31
CA SER A 391 -4.11 -7.44 -10.13
C SER A 391 -4.71 -8.72 -9.55
N LEU A 392 -4.76 -8.86 -8.23
CA LEU A 392 -5.32 -10.05 -7.57
C LEU A 392 -6.74 -9.81 -7.05
N LEU A 393 -6.97 -8.71 -6.35
CA LEU A 393 -8.21 -8.50 -5.63
C LEU A 393 -9.28 -7.81 -6.47
N GLY A 394 -8.87 -6.93 -7.40
CA GLY A 394 -9.69 -6.37 -8.47
C GLY A 394 -11.03 -5.78 -8.01
N GLY A 395 -12.11 -6.13 -8.75
CA GLY A 395 -13.45 -5.57 -8.54
C GLY A 395 -14.08 -5.94 -7.20
N ALA A 396 -13.80 -7.12 -6.65
CA ALA A 396 -14.30 -7.54 -5.34
C ALA A 396 -13.78 -6.60 -4.24
N TYR A 397 -12.47 -6.33 -4.26
CA TYR A 397 -11.85 -5.40 -3.32
C TYR A 397 -12.34 -3.95 -3.50
N LEU A 398 -12.49 -3.49 -4.74
CA LEU A 398 -13.08 -2.18 -5.03
C LEU A 398 -14.47 -2.04 -4.39
N THR A 399 -15.31 -3.07 -4.55
CA THR A 399 -16.65 -3.11 -3.93
C THR A 399 -16.59 -3.08 -2.41
N ARG A 400 -15.67 -3.86 -1.80
CA ARG A 400 -15.47 -3.82 -0.34
C ARG A 400 -15.10 -2.42 0.15
N LEU A 401 -14.16 -1.75 -0.52
CA LEU A 401 -13.74 -0.39 -0.15
C LEU A 401 -14.89 0.62 -0.27
N GLN A 402 -15.71 0.54 -1.34
CA GLN A 402 -16.86 1.42 -1.52
C GLN A 402 -17.95 1.17 -0.47
N ASN A 403 -18.13 -0.08 -0.01
CA ASN A 403 -19.11 -0.44 1.02
C ASN A 403 -18.73 0.10 2.40
N THR A 404 -17.48 0.49 2.65
CA THR A 404 -17.10 1.17 3.90
C THR A 404 -17.70 2.56 4.02
N GLN A 405 -18.17 3.16 2.92
CA GLN A 405 -18.64 4.54 2.77
C GLN A 405 -17.56 5.61 3.01
N GLU A 406 -16.43 5.24 3.59
CA GLU A 406 -15.27 6.12 3.83
C GLU A 406 -14.43 6.30 2.57
N MET A 407 -14.49 5.34 1.62
CA MET A 407 -13.80 5.44 0.33
C MET A 407 -14.80 5.39 -0.84
N ARG A 408 -14.61 6.29 -1.79
CA ARG A 408 -15.45 6.39 -2.99
C ARG A 408 -14.57 6.51 -4.22
N PHE A 409 -14.93 5.75 -5.25
CA PHE A 409 -14.34 5.80 -6.59
C PHE A 409 -15.45 6.26 -7.54
N VAL A 410 -15.35 7.46 -8.08
CA VAL A 410 -16.45 8.10 -8.81
C VAL A 410 -15.98 8.66 -10.15
N MET A 411 -16.91 8.71 -11.11
CA MET A 411 -16.74 9.48 -12.35
C MET A 411 -16.92 10.97 -12.08
N LEU A 412 -16.17 11.84 -12.80
CA LEU A 412 -16.24 13.30 -12.71
C LEU A 412 -16.80 13.92 -14.01
#